data_1d1efc32309fd166bb75bced2f9120e4
#
_entry.id   1d1efc32309fd166bb75bced2f9120e4
#
_cell.length_a   1.000
_cell.length_b   1.000
_cell.length_c   1.000
_cell.angle_alpha   90.00
_cell.angle_beta   90.00
_cell.angle_gamma   90.00
#
_symmetry.space_group_name_H-M   'P 1'
#
loop_
_entity.id
_entity.type
_entity.pdbx_description
1 polymer ?
#
loop_
_entity_poly.entity_id
_entity_poly.type
_entity_poly.pdbx_seq_one_letter_code
_entity_poly.pdbx_strand_id
1 'polypeptide(L)'
;MTTPPISADAIEGAARLIASAPRVYVIGSRSAYSFAHYTVYMARKVFDNFNLIAPSGASDAEDLAQMSHDDVIITFSSRPYSSETVQLVRVAQKLNIKTIAITDAATSPLAKAATIAVTTTIRKSQFLYQIGPFFHAIEQILETCFSRPYTK
;
A
#
# COMPACT_ATOMS: atom_id res chain seq x y z
N MET A 1 -16.72 12.37 -16.44
CA MET A 1 -17.10 11.41 -15.41
C MET A 1 -16.11 11.51 -14.27
N THR A 2 -16.60 11.85 -13.10
CA THR A 2 -15.76 12.03 -11.92
C THR A 2 -15.44 10.70 -11.26
N THR A 3 -14.19 10.52 -10.84
CA THR A 3 -13.79 9.40 -10.03
C THR A 3 -14.41 9.54 -8.64
N PRO A 4 -15.01 8.48 -8.06
CA PRO A 4 -15.52 8.56 -6.70
C PRO A 4 -14.41 8.97 -5.73
N PRO A 5 -14.72 9.77 -4.70
CA PRO A 5 -13.72 10.14 -3.72
C PRO A 5 -13.23 8.92 -2.95
N ILE A 6 -11.96 8.96 -2.55
CA ILE A 6 -11.39 7.92 -1.71
C ILE A 6 -11.99 8.03 -0.31
N SER A 7 -12.29 6.90 0.31
CA SER A 7 -12.88 6.88 1.65
C SER A 7 -11.99 7.60 2.66
N ALA A 8 -12.54 8.62 3.32
CA ALA A 8 -11.81 9.34 4.36
C ALA A 8 -11.46 8.43 5.54
N ASP A 9 -12.33 7.49 5.88
CA ASP A 9 -12.07 6.53 6.96
C ASP A 9 -10.92 5.61 6.62
N ALA A 10 -10.82 5.16 5.36
CA ALA A 10 -9.71 4.32 4.91
C ALA A 10 -8.38 5.08 4.96
N ILE A 11 -8.38 6.32 4.51
CA ILE A 11 -7.19 7.19 4.57
C ILE A 11 -6.75 7.40 6.02
N GLU A 12 -7.68 7.73 6.90
CA GLU A 12 -7.38 7.95 8.31
C GLU A 12 -6.87 6.66 8.98
N GLY A 13 -7.49 5.52 8.66
CA GLY A 13 -7.04 4.22 9.18
C GLY A 13 -5.63 3.87 8.72
N ALA A 14 -5.32 4.10 7.46
CA ALA A 14 -3.98 3.88 6.92
C ALA A 14 -2.96 4.78 7.62
N ALA A 15 -3.28 6.05 7.81
CA ALA A 15 -2.39 7.00 8.48
C ALA A 15 -2.12 6.59 9.94
N ARG A 16 -3.12 6.08 10.64
CA ARG A 16 -2.96 5.60 12.02
C ARG A 16 -2.04 4.38 12.10
N LEU A 17 -2.18 3.43 11.17
CA LEU A 17 -1.29 2.27 11.12
C LEU A 17 0.15 2.71 10.88
N ILE A 18 0.37 3.63 9.95
CA ILE A 18 1.70 4.14 9.65
C ILE A 18 2.31 4.83 10.88
N ALA A 19 1.51 5.66 11.55
CA ALA A 19 2.00 6.43 12.70
C ALA A 19 2.44 5.54 13.86
N SER A 20 1.81 4.39 14.04
CA SER A 20 2.12 3.49 15.15
C SER A 20 3.15 2.41 14.81
N ALA A 21 3.52 2.27 13.54
CA ALA A 21 4.43 1.22 13.10
C ALA A 21 5.89 1.55 13.39
N PRO A 22 6.65 0.64 14.01
CA PRO A 22 8.10 0.82 14.14
C PRO A 22 8.80 0.88 12.78
N ARG A 23 8.32 0.08 11.83
CA ARG A 23 8.84 0.04 10.46
C ARG A 23 7.70 -0.11 9.49
N VAL A 24 7.81 0.57 8.36
CA VAL A 24 6.87 0.48 7.25
C VAL A 24 7.63 -0.07 6.05
N TYR A 25 7.15 -1.17 5.50
CA TYR A 25 7.72 -1.80 4.31
C TYR A 25 6.80 -1.53 3.14
N VAL A 26 7.35 -1.02 2.06
CA VAL A 26 6.57 -0.69 0.86
C VAL A 26 7.01 -1.63 -0.26
N ILE A 27 6.07 -2.40 -0.77
CA ILE A 27 6.34 -3.48 -1.72
C ILE A 27 5.43 -3.30 -2.93
N GLY A 28 6.03 -3.26 -4.11
CA GLY A 28 5.29 -3.21 -5.36
C GLY A 28 6.03 -3.96 -6.45
N SER A 29 5.33 -4.83 -7.19
CA SER A 29 5.91 -5.57 -8.29
C SER A 29 5.49 -4.99 -9.63
N ARG A 30 6.33 -5.16 -10.64
CA ARG A 30 6.08 -4.67 -12.00
C ARG A 30 5.81 -3.17 -12.01
N SER A 31 4.72 -2.72 -12.65
CA SER A 31 4.36 -1.30 -12.69
C SER A 31 4.09 -0.72 -11.30
N ALA A 32 3.67 -1.55 -10.36
CA ALA A 32 3.42 -1.09 -8.98
C ALA A 32 4.71 -0.72 -8.24
N TYR A 33 5.87 -1.10 -8.75
CA TYR A 33 7.14 -0.64 -8.18
C TYR A 33 7.25 0.89 -8.25
N SER A 34 6.70 1.51 -9.30
CA SER A 34 6.69 2.97 -9.40
C SER A 34 5.92 3.62 -8.24
N PHE A 35 4.83 3.00 -7.81
CA PHE A 35 4.06 3.46 -6.64
C PHE A 35 4.86 3.29 -5.35
N ALA A 36 5.51 2.14 -5.20
CA ALA A 36 6.29 1.85 -4.01
C ALA A 36 7.48 2.80 -3.89
N HIS A 37 8.18 3.03 -4.98
CA HIS A 37 9.32 3.96 -5.03
C HIS A 37 8.86 5.38 -4.65
N TYR A 38 7.78 5.85 -5.25
CA TYR A 38 7.25 7.18 -4.99
C TYR A 38 6.84 7.34 -3.52
N THR A 39 6.16 6.33 -2.97
CA THR A 39 5.72 6.35 -1.57
C THR A 39 6.90 6.51 -0.63
N VAL A 40 7.94 5.70 -0.81
CA VAL A 40 9.11 5.75 0.06
C VAL A 40 9.87 7.06 -0.11
N TYR A 41 10.04 7.51 -1.36
CA TYR A 41 10.72 8.77 -1.64
C TYR A 41 10.04 9.94 -0.92
N MET A 42 8.72 10.03 -1.03
CA MET A 42 7.96 11.12 -0.40
C MET A 42 7.90 10.97 1.12
N ALA A 43 7.70 9.76 1.62
CA ALA A 43 7.60 9.51 3.05
C ALA A 43 8.90 9.84 3.80
N ARG A 44 10.04 9.60 3.18
CA ARG A 44 11.34 9.86 3.79
C ARG A 44 11.63 11.35 4.03
N LYS A 45 10.83 12.24 3.48
CA LYS A 45 10.94 13.66 3.80
C LYS A 45 10.57 13.95 5.26
N VAL A 46 9.78 13.08 5.88
CA VAL A 46 9.27 13.26 7.24
C VAL A 46 9.60 12.07 8.15
N PHE A 47 9.55 10.84 7.60
CA PHE A 47 9.75 9.60 8.34
C PHE A 47 11.11 9.00 8.02
N ASP A 48 11.71 8.33 9.00
CA ASP A 48 12.99 7.64 8.84
C ASP A 48 12.86 6.11 8.84
N ASN A 49 11.64 5.59 8.92
CA ASN A 49 11.37 4.16 9.10
C ASN A 49 10.68 3.49 7.92
N PHE A 50 10.67 4.13 6.75
CA PHE A 50 10.12 3.55 5.53
C PHE A 50 11.21 2.81 4.77
N ASN A 51 10.89 1.58 4.36
CA ASN A 51 11.81 0.68 3.66
C ASN A 51 11.20 0.22 2.34
N LEU A 52 11.91 0.47 1.25
CA LEU A 52 11.51 0.00 -0.07
C LEU A 52 12.02 -1.41 -0.28
N ILE A 53 11.12 -2.33 -0.55
CA ILE A 53 11.48 -3.70 -0.87
C ILE A 53 11.51 -3.85 -2.40
N ALA A 54 12.69 -4.13 -2.93
CA ALA A 54 12.84 -4.35 -4.37
C ALA A 54 12.17 -5.67 -4.77
N PRO A 55 11.48 -5.70 -5.92
CA PRO A 55 10.88 -6.94 -6.40
C PRO A 55 11.99 -7.91 -6.79
N SER A 56 12.16 -8.97 -6.02
CA SER A 56 13.19 -9.97 -6.26
C SER A 56 12.64 -11.39 -6.17
N GLY A 57 11.59 -11.65 -6.89
CA GLY A 57 11.09 -13.01 -7.09
C GLY A 57 10.83 -13.80 -5.81
N ALA A 58 11.75 -14.61 -5.38
CA ALA A 58 11.54 -15.59 -4.33
C ALA A 58 11.74 -15.08 -2.89
N SER A 59 12.15 -13.83 -2.68
CA SER A 59 12.55 -13.37 -1.36
C SER A 59 11.42 -12.82 -0.49
N ASP A 60 10.22 -12.67 -1.03
CA ASP A 60 9.13 -12.03 -0.31
C ASP A 60 8.74 -12.79 0.97
N ALA A 61 8.71 -14.12 0.91
CA ALA A 61 8.38 -14.93 2.08
C ALA A 61 9.47 -14.84 3.16
N GLU A 62 10.72 -14.76 2.76
CA GLU A 62 11.85 -14.60 3.69
C GLU A 62 11.81 -13.21 4.33
N ASP A 63 11.54 -12.17 3.53
CA ASP A 63 11.41 -10.81 4.03
C ASP A 63 10.27 -10.71 5.04
N LEU A 64 9.12 -11.34 4.76
CA LEU A 64 7.99 -11.36 5.68
C LEU A 64 8.30 -12.06 7.00
N ALA A 65 9.08 -13.14 6.94
CA ALA A 65 9.44 -13.90 8.13
C ALA A 65 10.28 -13.08 9.12
N GLN A 66 10.97 -12.05 8.64
CA GLN A 66 11.80 -11.18 9.46
C GLN A 66 11.05 -9.97 10.02
N MET A 67 9.82 -9.75 9.58
CA MET A 67 9.03 -8.61 10.03
C MET A 67 8.35 -8.89 11.36
N SER A 68 8.24 -7.86 12.18
CA SER A 68 7.48 -7.91 13.42
C SER A 68 5.98 -7.73 13.10
N HIS A 69 5.11 -8.32 13.93
CA HIS A 69 3.67 -8.10 13.82
C HIS A 69 3.25 -6.64 14.07
N ASP A 70 4.15 -5.82 14.64
CA ASP A 70 3.90 -4.39 14.82
C ASP A 70 4.25 -3.58 13.57
N ASP A 71 4.97 -4.17 12.63
CA ASP A 71 5.32 -3.51 11.37
C ASP A 71 4.11 -3.45 10.45
N VAL A 72 4.19 -2.60 9.43
CA VAL A 72 3.13 -2.39 8.46
C VAL A 72 3.68 -2.56 7.06
N ILE A 73 2.94 -3.25 6.21
CA ILE A 73 3.25 -3.38 4.78
C ILE A 73 2.27 -2.51 4.00
N ILE A 74 2.79 -1.72 3.07
CA ILE A 74 1.98 -1.02 2.07
C ILE A 74 2.23 -1.68 0.73
N THR A 75 1.18 -2.09 0.05
CA THR A 75 1.30 -2.70 -1.27
C THR A 75 0.17 -2.25 -2.20
N PHE A 76 0.31 -2.56 -3.49
CA PHE A 76 -0.54 -2.00 -4.54
C PHE A 76 -0.84 -3.07 -5.57
N SER A 77 -2.09 -3.15 -6.03
CA SER A 77 -2.42 -3.95 -7.20
C SER A 77 -3.78 -3.57 -7.76
N SER A 78 -3.89 -3.57 -9.08
CA SER A 78 -5.13 -3.39 -9.81
C SER A 78 -5.29 -4.53 -10.81
N ARG A 79 -6.47 -4.64 -11.43
CA ARG A 79 -6.71 -5.67 -12.45
C ARG A 79 -5.73 -5.56 -13.61
N PRO A 80 -5.23 -6.68 -14.11
CA PRO A 80 -5.27 -8.02 -13.54
C PRO A 80 -4.34 -8.13 -12.33
N TYR A 81 -4.85 -8.64 -11.22
CA TYR A 81 -4.09 -8.66 -9.95
C TYR A 81 -2.89 -9.59 -10.06
N SER A 82 -1.74 -9.11 -9.61
CA SER A 82 -0.54 -9.92 -9.53
C SER A 82 -0.74 -11.03 -8.50
N SER A 83 -0.53 -12.29 -8.91
CA SER A 83 -0.63 -13.42 -7.99
C SER A 83 0.38 -13.32 -6.86
N GLU A 84 1.54 -12.77 -7.12
CA GLU A 84 2.58 -12.54 -6.12
C GLU A 84 2.10 -11.57 -5.03
N THR A 85 1.47 -10.47 -5.44
CA THR A 85 0.96 -9.48 -4.50
C THR A 85 -0.20 -10.03 -3.68
N VAL A 86 -1.11 -10.77 -4.29
CA VAL A 86 -2.22 -11.41 -3.58
C VAL A 86 -1.69 -12.39 -2.54
N GLN A 87 -0.71 -13.20 -2.91
CA GLN A 87 -0.08 -14.17 -2.00
C GLN A 87 0.62 -13.47 -0.85
N LEU A 88 1.33 -12.38 -1.13
CA LEU A 88 2.00 -11.57 -0.12
C LEU A 88 1.02 -11.12 0.97
N VAL A 89 -0.10 -10.54 0.56
CA VAL A 89 -1.11 -10.03 1.50
C VAL A 89 -1.73 -11.17 2.31
N ARG A 90 -1.98 -12.31 1.68
CA ARG A 90 -2.54 -13.48 2.36
C ARG A 90 -1.56 -14.05 3.39
N VAL A 91 -0.29 -14.13 3.06
CA VAL A 91 0.74 -14.62 3.99
C VAL A 91 0.90 -13.64 5.16
N ALA A 92 0.92 -12.34 4.87
CA ALA A 92 0.97 -11.31 5.91
C ALA A 92 -0.22 -11.44 6.87
N GLN A 93 -1.41 -11.67 6.33
CA GLN A 93 -2.61 -11.87 7.15
C GLN A 93 -2.44 -13.07 8.10
N LYS A 94 -1.92 -14.18 7.60
CA LYS A 94 -1.67 -15.38 8.40
C LYS A 94 -0.63 -15.15 9.50
N LEU A 95 0.36 -14.31 9.22
CA LEU A 95 1.42 -13.97 10.18
C LEU A 95 1.03 -12.82 11.10
N ASN A 96 -0.18 -12.31 10.98
CA ASN A 96 -0.70 -11.17 11.76
C ASN A 96 0.12 -9.89 11.56
N ILE A 97 0.69 -9.71 10.37
CA ILE A 97 1.37 -8.47 9.99
C ILE A 97 0.32 -7.56 9.34
N LYS A 98 0.24 -6.33 9.79
CA LYS A 98 -0.75 -5.37 9.28
C LYS A 98 -0.40 -4.93 7.87
N THR A 99 -1.43 -4.86 7.02
CA THR A 99 -1.25 -4.47 5.62
C THR A 99 -2.20 -3.34 5.25
N ILE A 100 -1.67 -2.41 4.46
CA ILE A 100 -2.44 -1.37 3.77
C ILE A 100 -2.36 -1.71 2.29
N ALA A 101 -3.49 -2.04 1.68
CA ALA A 101 -3.54 -2.34 0.26
C ALA A 101 -4.20 -1.18 -0.49
N ILE A 102 -3.50 -0.63 -1.47
CA ILE A 102 -4.08 0.34 -2.40
C ILE A 102 -4.49 -0.44 -3.63
N THR A 103 -5.78 -0.46 -3.93
CA THR A 103 -6.36 -1.31 -4.95
C THR A 103 -7.54 -0.63 -5.64
N ASP A 104 -8.06 -1.28 -6.68
CA ASP A 104 -9.07 -0.66 -7.55
C ASP A 104 -10.51 -0.94 -7.14
N ALA A 105 -10.74 -1.87 -6.22
CA ALA A 105 -12.10 -2.20 -5.79
C ALA A 105 -12.12 -2.85 -4.41
N ALA A 106 -13.18 -2.60 -3.67
CA ALA A 106 -13.39 -3.23 -2.35
C ALA A 106 -13.57 -4.75 -2.46
N THR A 107 -13.91 -5.24 -3.65
CA THR A 107 -14.08 -6.68 -3.93
C THR A 107 -12.78 -7.35 -4.36
N SER A 108 -11.69 -6.61 -4.50
CA SER A 108 -10.42 -7.20 -4.94
C SER A 108 -9.90 -8.20 -3.90
N PRO A 109 -9.11 -9.19 -4.32
CA PRO A 109 -8.52 -10.14 -3.36
C PRO A 109 -7.59 -9.46 -2.35
N LEU A 110 -6.93 -8.35 -2.73
CA LEU A 110 -6.14 -7.57 -1.80
C LEU A 110 -7.00 -6.93 -0.72
N ALA A 111 -8.11 -6.30 -1.12
CA ALA A 111 -8.99 -5.62 -0.19
C ALA A 111 -9.57 -6.59 0.84
N LYS A 112 -9.85 -7.82 0.42
CA LYS A 112 -10.43 -8.84 1.31
C LYS A 112 -9.42 -9.34 2.35
N ALA A 113 -8.14 -9.36 2.03
CA ALA A 113 -7.11 -9.90 2.91
C ALA A 113 -6.35 -8.82 3.69
N ALA A 114 -6.37 -7.57 3.26
CA ALA A 114 -5.64 -6.49 3.90
C ALA A 114 -6.29 -6.05 5.21
N THR A 115 -5.49 -5.49 6.10
CA THR A 115 -6.00 -4.85 7.32
C THR A 115 -6.83 -3.62 6.95
N ILE A 116 -6.31 -2.80 6.04
CA ILE A 116 -7.01 -1.65 5.51
C ILE A 116 -6.85 -1.63 4.01
N ALA A 117 -7.95 -1.43 3.30
CA ALA A 117 -7.95 -1.26 1.86
C ALA A 117 -8.30 0.18 1.52
N VAL A 118 -7.42 0.82 0.76
CA VAL A 118 -7.67 2.14 0.19
C VAL A 118 -7.99 1.92 -1.28
N THR A 119 -9.24 2.14 -1.66
CA THR A 119 -9.69 1.82 -3.02
C THR A 119 -9.85 3.08 -3.85
N THR A 120 -9.44 3.00 -5.09
CA THR A 120 -9.61 4.06 -6.07
C THR A 120 -9.80 3.45 -7.46
N THR A 121 -10.61 4.07 -8.28
CA THR A 121 -10.97 3.55 -9.60
C THR A 121 -9.80 3.69 -10.56
N ILE A 122 -9.47 2.61 -11.24
CA ILE A 122 -8.52 2.61 -12.35
C ILE A 122 -9.30 2.46 -13.65
N ARG A 123 -9.05 3.35 -14.59
CA ARG A 123 -9.67 3.31 -15.92
C ARG A 123 -8.69 2.74 -16.92
N LYS A 124 -9.21 1.94 -17.83
CA LYS A 124 -8.45 1.47 -18.99
C LYS A 124 -8.83 2.32 -20.20
N SER A 125 -7.85 3.02 -20.76
CA SER A 125 -8.00 3.68 -22.04
C SER A 125 -7.78 2.67 -23.16
N GLN A 126 -7.81 3.12 -24.41
CA GLN A 126 -7.56 2.25 -25.55
C GLN A 126 -6.20 1.56 -25.48
N PHE A 127 -5.20 2.22 -24.93
CA PHE A 127 -3.81 1.75 -24.99
C PHE A 127 -3.22 1.35 -23.62
N LEU A 128 -3.73 1.87 -22.52
CA LEU A 128 -3.11 1.64 -21.22
C LEU A 128 -4.10 1.79 -20.08
N TYR A 129 -3.70 1.31 -18.91
CA TYR A 129 -4.38 1.60 -17.66
C TYR A 129 -3.92 2.95 -17.14
N GLN A 130 -4.87 3.80 -16.72
CA GLN A 130 -4.57 5.13 -16.18
C GLN A 130 -4.35 5.00 -14.69
N ILE A 131 -3.10 5.02 -14.28
CA ILE A 131 -2.69 4.71 -12.90
C ILE A 131 -2.55 5.95 -12.00
N GLY A 132 -2.82 7.15 -12.54
CA GLY A 132 -2.76 8.38 -11.76
C GLY A 132 -3.50 8.34 -10.43
N PRO A 133 -4.70 7.75 -10.36
CA PRO A 133 -5.44 7.67 -9.11
C PRO A 133 -4.71 6.96 -7.97
N PHE A 134 -3.82 6.03 -8.26
CA PHE A 134 -3.01 5.37 -7.22
C PHE A 134 -2.00 6.34 -6.62
N PHE A 135 -1.38 7.19 -7.45
CA PHE A 135 -0.51 8.26 -6.94
C PHE A 135 -1.29 9.25 -6.08
N HIS A 136 -2.50 9.57 -6.49
CA HIS A 136 -3.36 10.45 -5.71
C HIS A 136 -3.68 9.84 -4.34
N ALA A 137 -4.00 8.54 -4.29
CA ALA A 137 -4.26 7.84 -3.03
C ALA A 137 -3.03 7.89 -2.10
N ILE A 138 -1.85 7.65 -2.64
CA ILE A 138 -0.58 7.75 -1.89
C ILE A 138 -0.44 9.14 -1.29
N GLU A 139 -0.67 10.17 -2.09
CA GLU A 139 -0.54 11.56 -1.65
C GLU A 139 -1.55 11.90 -0.55
N GLN A 140 -2.78 11.39 -0.65
CA GLN A 140 -3.79 11.59 0.39
C GLN A 140 -3.37 10.96 1.72
N ILE A 141 -2.84 9.75 1.68
CA ILE A 141 -2.37 9.05 2.87
C ILE A 141 -1.22 9.82 3.52
N LEU A 142 -0.21 10.18 2.72
CA LEU A 142 0.98 10.86 3.24
C LEU A 142 0.65 12.26 3.73
N GLU A 143 -0.21 13.01 3.02
CA GLU A 143 -0.65 14.32 3.47
C GLU A 143 -1.31 14.24 4.84
N THR A 144 -2.14 13.23 5.05
CA THR A 144 -2.79 13.00 6.35
C THR A 144 -1.75 12.67 7.41
N CYS A 145 -0.76 11.83 7.10
CA CYS A 145 0.33 11.52 8.03
C CYS A 145 1.11 12.77 8.40
N PHE A 146 1.44 13.62 7.43
CA PHE A 146 2.29 14.79 7.65
C PHE A 146 1.57 15.89 8.43
N SER A 147 0.25 16.02 8.25
CA SER A 147 -0.54 17.09 8.87
C SER A 147 -1.01 16.74 10.28
N ARG A 148 -0.91 15.48 10.70
CA ARG A 148 -1.35 15.04 12.03
C ARG A 148 -0.17 15.02 13.00
N PRO A 149 -0.34 15.50 14.23
CA PRO A 149 0.70 15.43 15.25
C PRO A 149 0.71 14.03 15.88
N TYR A 150 0.95 13.00 15.08
CA TYR A 150 1.12 11.66 15.62
C TYR A 150 2.42 11.61 16.42
N THR A 151 2.29 11.42 17.70
CA THR A 151 3.45 11.22 18.56
C THR A 151 3.93 9.77 18.46
N LYS A 152 5.20 9.65 18.21
CA LYS A 152 5.85 8.35 18.31
C LYS A 152 6.34 8.12 19.72
#